data_5f39c3ebf941aace615a9295c36a3c29
#
_entry.id   5f39c3ebf941aace615a9295c36a3c29
#
_cell.length_a   1.000
_cell.length_b   1.000
_cell.length_c   1.000
_cell.angle_alpha   90.00
_cell.angle_beta   90.00
_cell.angle_gamma   90.00
#
_symmetry.space_group_name_H-M   'P 1'
#
loop_
_entity.id
_entity.type
_entity.pdbx_description
1 polymer ?
#
loop_
_entity_poly.entity_id
_entity_poly.type
_entity_poly.pdbx_seq_one_letter_code
_entity_poly.pdbx_strand_id
1 'polypeptide(L)'
;MALNKSTLEAHLEDLITDYYDLQFPSAFKLNEPPSPLEALRMISKSHPTVIRGYSPLREGVSREWRVPATYIELHGNGTEVAIAVTDDGLADSVRTLGSGETTFVKPLEERMSMTTFLSKLTANGGEALYLQSQDGNIYRSQPGMRGEPELASFQQVVERDVAWMRDAMGSTAVAVNLWIGNSRSTTSFHHDPYENVYHVLSGVKRFTLLSPVEGLCLEQHFQPPSTLVRGVDGELQPERDPEPAHPVPWVQSLVPPREVRPIIVELEEGDTLYLPADWWHKVEQEEGSGGLAVAVNYWYTSELRPERYALLRFAQRVARSAGREGVLDPDAGMDDDSGDIDDVMFSDGSVTSDDEWDPSEWGR
;
A
#
# COMPACT_ATOMS: atom_id res chain seq x y z
N MET A 1 -23.64 20.57 28.28
CA MET A 1 -24.67 20.29 27.29
C MET A 1 -24.07 19.30 26.33
N ALA A 2 -24.50 18.05 26.29
CA ALA A 2 -23.94 17.08 25.36
C ALA A 2 -24.36 17.46 23.94
N LEU A 3 -23.43 17.51 23.00
CA LEU A 3 -23.73 17.65 21.58
C LEU A 3 -24.53 16.42 21.12
N ASN A 4 -25.59 16.63 20.35
CA ASN A 4 -26.35 15.50 19.81
C ASN A 4 -25.65 14.95 18.55
N LYS A 5 -25.99 13.71 18.17
CA LYS A 5 -25.36 13.03 17.00
C LYS A 5 -25.49 13.85 15.71
N SER A 6 -26.64 14.49 15.47
CA SER A 6 -26.85 15.29 14.24
C SER A 6 -25.99 16.55 14.20
N THR A 7 -25.68 17.16 15.33
CA THR A 7 -24.77 18.29 15.40
C THR A 7 -23.32 17.86 15.12
N LEU A 8 -22.90 16.71 15.66
CA LEU A 8 -21.56 16.17 15.39
C LEU A 8 -21.41 15.77 13.93
N GLU A 9 -22.43 15.17 13.33
CA GLU A 9 -22.41 14.82 11.88
C GLU A 9 -22.27 16.06 11.00
N ALA A 10 -23.02 17.14 11.31
CA ALA A 10 -22.87 18.41 10.59
C ALA A 10 -21.46 18.98 10.67
N HIS A 11 -20.77 18.88 11.81
CA HIS A 11 -19.39 19.31 11.95
C HIS A 11 -18.41 18.44 11.16
N LEU A 12 -18.70 17.16 10.96
CA LEU A 12 -17.89 16.30 10.08
C LEU A 12 -18.11 16.66 8.60
N GLU A 13 -19.34 16.98 8.20
CA GLU A 13 -19.62 17.50 6.86
C GLU A 13 -18.91 18.83 6.61
N ASP A 14 -18.92 19.73 7.60
CA ASP A 14 -18.15 20.99 7.56
C ASP A 14 -16.64 20.71 7.41
N LEU A 15 -16.07 19.80 8.20
CA LEU A 15 -14.64 19.42 8.11
C LEU A 15 -14.27 18.94 6.69
N ILE A 16 -15.11 18.10 6.08
CA ILE A 16 -14.88 17.60 4.72
C ILE A 16 -15.01 18.75 3.71
N THR A 17 -15.96 19.66 3.91
CA THR A 17 -16.15 20.83 3.06
C THR A 17 -14.96 21.77 3.14
N ASP A 18 -14.49 22.10 4.34
CA ASP A 18 -13.31 22.94 4.58
C ASP A 18 -12.06 22.32 3.95
N TYR A 19 -11.94 20.98 4.01
CA TYR A 19 -10.87 20.27 3.35
C TYR A 19 -10.92 20.44 1.83
N TYR A 20 -12.09 20.35 1.21
CA TYR A 20 -12.26 20.52 -0.23
C TYR A 20 -12.05 21.95 -0.72
N ASP A 21 -12.23 22.93 0.13
CA ASP A 21 -11.95 24.34 -0.20
C ASP A 21 -10.45 24.60 -0.42
N LEU A 22 -9.58 23.76 0.15
CA LEU A 22 -8.13 23.87 0.06
C LEU A 22 -7.48 22.76 -0.78
N GLN A 23 -8.19 21.65 -1.02
CA GLN A 23 -7.66 20.50 -1.77
C GLN A 23 -7.68 20.76 -3.28
N PHE A 24 -6.63 20.33 -3.96
CA PHE A 24 -6.62 20.27 -5.42
C PHE A 24 -7.41 19.03 -5.91
N PRO A 25 -8.25 19.16 -6.95
CA PRO A 25 -9.13 18.09 -7.42
C PRO A 25 -8.42 16.98 -8.20
N SER A 26 -7.11 17.12 -8.44
CA SER A 26 -6.29 16.18 -9.19
C SER A 26 -4.87 16.13 -8.65
N ALA A 27 -4.16 15.04 -8.93
CA ALA A 27 -2.73 14.93 -8.62
C ALA A 27 -1.94 16.03 -9.34
N PHE A 28 -0.90 16.54 -8.69
CA PHE A 28 0.06 17.45 -9.34
C PHE A 28 0.83 16.69 -10.43
N LYS A 29 1.41 17.45 -11.36
CA LYS A 29 2.21 16.88 -12.45
C LYS A 29 3.54 17.61 -12.56
N LEU A 30 4.64 16.85 -12.55
CA LEU A 30 5.99 17.32 -12.84
C LEU A 30 6.47 16.65 -14.12
N ASN A 31 7.11 17.39 -15.01
CA ASN A 31 7.64 16.86 -16.26
C ASN A 31 9.10 16.38 -16.14
N GLU A 32 9.70 16.59 -14.99
CA GLU A 32 11.06 16.16 -14.64
C GLU A 32 11.13 15.80 -13.15
N PRO A 33 12.11 15.00 -12.72
CA PRO A 33 12.32 14.67 -11.30
C PRO A 33 12.53 15.94 -10.46
N PRO A 34 11.93 16.03 -9.26
CA PRO A 34 12.11 17.18 -8.39
C PRO A 34 13.54 17.24 -7.81
N SER A 35 14.01 18.43 -7.48
CA SER A 35 15.13 18.60 -6.57
C SER A 35 14.74 18.13 -5.16
N PRO A 36 15.72 17.83 -4.27
CA PRO A 36 15.41 17.44 -2.88
C PRO A 36 14.55 18.49 -2.14
N LEU A 37 14.74 19.76 -2.38
CA LEU A 37 13.92 20.83 -1.78
C LEU A 37 12.48 20.82 -2.29
N GLU A 38 12.28 20.54 -3.58
CA GLU A 38 10.93 20.39 -4.15
C GLU A 38 10.25 19.13 -3.62
N ALA A 39 10.99 18.04 -3.48
CA ALA A 39 10.49 16.81 -2.86
C ALA A 39 10.07 17.05 -1.41
N LEU A 40 10.87 17.76 -0.61
CA LEU A 40 10.51 18.13 0.76
C LEU A 40 9.22 18.98 0.80
N ARG A 41 9.03 19.88 -0.17
CA ARG A 41 7.78 20.66 -0.31
C ARG A 41 6.59 19.79 -0.71
N MET A 42 6.80 18.76 -1.54
CA MET A 42 5.76 17.78 -1.89
C MET A 42 5.33 16.99 -0.64
N ILE A 43 6.27 16.50 0.15
CA ILE A 43 6.02 15.81 1.43
C ILE A 43 5.27 16.73 2.39
N SER A 44 5.71 18.00 2.51
CA SER A 44 5.04 18.98 3.35
C SER A 44 3.59 19.26 2.94
N LYS A 45 3.29 19.28 1.64
CA LYS A 45 1.92 19.46 1.13
C LYS A 45 1.07 18.22 1.29
N SER A 46 1.70 17.04 1.38
CA SER A 46 1.02 15.75 1.46
C SER A 46 -0.06 15.57 0.39
N HIS A 47 0.31 15.79 -0.88
CA HIS A 47 -0.61 15.70 -2.01
C HIS A 47 -0.01 14.82 -3.12
N PRO A 48 -0.78 13.87 -3.71
CA PRO A 48 -0.29 12.99 -4.76
C PRO A 48 0.28 13.76 -5.95
N THR A 49 1.43 13.30 -6.46
CA THR A 49 2.13 13.97 -7.56
C THR A 49 2.64 12.96 -8.58
N VAL A 50 2.25 13.12 -9.84
CA VAL A 50 2.78 12.34 -10.97
C VAL A 50 4.05 13.01 -11.49
N ILE A 51 5.12 12.25 -11.60
CA ILE A 51 6.45 12.70 -12.02
C ILE A 51 6.85 11.95 -13.29
N ARG A 52 7.23 12.66 -14.32
CA ARG A 52 7.74 12.11 -15.56
C ARG A 52 9.26 12.24 -15.65
N GLY A 53 9.86 11.50 -16.57
CA GLY A 53 11.30 11.59 -16.83
C GLY A 53 12.19 11.04 -15.72
N TYR A 54 11.63 10.35 -14.72
CA TYR A 54 12.37 9.59 -13.74
C TYR A 54 12.41 8.11 -14.14
N SER A 55 13.49 7.41 -13.79
CA SER A 55 13.59 5.97 -13.89
C SER A 55 14.36 5.42 -12.69
N PRO A 56 13.85 4.37 -12.02
CA PRO A 56 14.53 3.71 -10.92
C PRO A 56 15.59 2.69 -11.41
N LEU A 57 15.83 2.61 -12.70
CA LEU A 57 16.76 1.67 -13.28
C LEU A 57 18.19 2.24 -13.27
N ARG A 58 19.17 1.38 -13.00
CA ARG A 58 20.57 1.76 -13.03
C ARG A 58 20.98 2.26 -14.41
N GLU A 59 21.86 3.24 -14.43
CA GLU A 59 22.39 3.82 -15.67
C GLU A 59 23.02 2.73 -16.57
N GLY A 60 22.72 2.82 -17.88
CA GLY A 60 23.23 1.85 -18.86
C GLY A 60 22.47 0.53 -18.91
N VAL A 61 21.49 0.31 -18.05
CA VAL A 61 20.61 -0.86 -18.14
C VAL A 61 19.58 -0.64 -19.24
N SER A 62 19.74 -1.42 -20.32
CA SER A 62 18.74 -1.52 -21.39
C SER A 62 18.09 -2.89 -21.31
N ARG A 63 16.83 -2.95 -20.87
CA ARG A 63 16.04 -4.18 -20.74
C ARG A 63 14.64 -3.94 -21.28
N GLU A 64 14.11 -4.97 -21.90
CA GLU A 64 12.72 -5.00 -22.38
C GLU A 64 11.80 -5.43 -21.22
N TRP A 65 11.40 -4.47 -20.39
CA TRP A 65 10.54 -4.72 -19.22
C TRP A 65 9.13 -5.19 -19.55
N ARG A 66 8.74 -5.13 -20.81
CA ARG A 66 7.48 -5.69 -21.35
C ARG A 66 7.54 -7.19 -21.58
N VAL A 67 8.74 -7.79 -21.61
CA VAL A 67 8.95 -9.18 -22.06
C VAL A 67 9.17 -10.10 -20.85
N PRO A 68 8.36 -11.16 -20.69
CA PRO A 68 8.53 -12.13 -19.59
C PRO A 68 9.93 -12.71 -19.47
N ALA A 69 10.63 -12.92 -20.58
CA ALA A 69 12.01 -13.45 -20.60
C ALA A 69 12.98 -12.60 -19.78
N THR A 70 12.81 -11.27 -19.74
CA THR A 70 13.64 -10.36 -18.94
C THR A 70 13.64 -10.74 -17.47
N TYR A 71 12.49 -11.03 -16.90
CA TYR A 71 12.35 -11.39 -15.48
C TYR A 71 12.91 -12.78 -15.18
N ILE A 72 12.71 -13.72 -16.13
CA ILE A 72 13.24 -15.08 -16.03
C ILE A 72 14.78 -15.05 -16.05
N GLU A 73 15.37 -14.28 -16.96
CA GLU A 73 16.83 -14.13 -17.05
C GLU A 73 17.42 -13.47 -15.80
N LEU A 74 16.78 -12.41 -15.30
CA LEU A 74 17.26 -11.68 -14.11
C LEU A 74 17.16 -12.51 -12.84
N HIS A 75 16.03 -13.22 -12.65
CA HIS A 75 15.83 -14.03 -11.45
C HIS A 75 16.62 -15.33 -11.47
N GLY A 76 16.85 -15.89 -12.66
CA GLY A 76 17.53 -17.17 -12.87
C GLY A 76 16.59 -18.37 -12.77
N ASN A 77 17.06 -19.49 -13.32
CA ASN A 77 16.34 -20.76 -13.28
C ASN A 77 16.63 -21.50 -11.97
N GLY A 78 15.59 -21.84 -11.23
CA GLY A 78 15.68 -22.72 -10.05
C GLY A 78 15.44 -22.05 -8.71
N THR A 79 15.28 -20.73 -8.65
CA THR A 79 14.80 -20.04 -7.45
C THR A 79 13.30 -19.84 -7.58
N GLU A 80 12.58 -20.16 -6.51
CA GLU A 80 11.12 -19.97 -6.45
C GLU A 80 10.78 -18.62 -5.85
N VAL A 81 9.66 -18.06 -6.30
CA VAL A 81 9.07 -16.82 -5.76
C VAL A 81 7.71 -17.12 -5.12
N ALA A 82 7.38 -16.36 -4.09
CA ALA A 82 6.08 -16.41 -3.45
C ALA A 82 5.05 -15.64 -4.30
N ILE A 83 3.99 -16.31 -4.70
CA ILE A 83 2.93 -15.77 -5.54
C ILE A 83 1.61 -15.84 -4.80
N ALA A 84 0.95 -14.68 -4.69
CA ALA A 84 -0.42 -14.61 -4.23
C ALA A 84 -1.37 -15.17 -5.30
N VAL A 85 -2.21 -16.12 -4.90
CA VAL A 85 -3.17 -16.80 -5.76
C VAL A 85 -4.58 -16.58 -5.23
N THR A 86 -5.47 -16.07 -6.08
CA THR A 86 -6.88 -15.83 -5.74
C THR A 86 -7.80 -16.27 -6.88
N ASP A 87 -9.04 -16.57 -6.54
CA ASP A 87 -10.09 -16.93 -7.49
C ASP A 87 -10.76 -15.70 -8.13
N ASP A 88 -10.85 -14.60 -7.37
CA ASP A 88 -11.53 -13.35 -7.78
C ASP A 88 -10.59 -12.18 -8.11
N GLY A 89 -9.29 -12.34 -7.91
CA GLY A 89 -8.30 -11.28 -8.13
C GLY A 89 -8.14 -10.29 -6.99
N LEU A 90 -8.83 -10.49 -5.88
CA LEU A 90 -8.79 -9.62 -4.69
C LEU A 90 -7.95 -10.28 -3.60
N ALA A 91 -6.67 -9.95 -3.56
CA ALA A 91 -5.84 -10.26 -2.41
C ALA A 91 -6.12 -9.21 -1.31
N ASP A 92 -6.08 -9.64 -0.05
CA ASP A 92 -6.31 -8.78 1.12
C ASP A 92 -7.64 -8.02 1.01
N SER A 93 -8.74 -8.75 1.12
CA SER A 93 -10.10 -8.21 0.94
C SER A 93 -11.10 -8.81 1.92
N VAL A 94 -12.22 -8.13 2.14
CA VAL A 94 -13.33 -8.67 2.93
C VAL A 94 -14.26 -9.47 2.03
N ARG A 95 -14.54 -10.73 2.41
CA ARG A 95 -15.51 -11.59 1.73
C ARG A 95 -16.68 -11.95 2.65
N THR A 96 -17.86 -12.09 2.06
CA THR A 96 -19.01 -12.65 2.74
C THR A 96 -19.08 -14.14 2.48
N LEU A 97 -19.03 -14.93 3.54
CA LEU A 97 -19.12 -16.38 3.47
C LEU A 97 -20.56 -16.85 3.17
N GLY A 98 -20.73 -18.09 2.77
CA GLY A 98 -22.05 -18.69 2.57
C GLY A 98 -22.95 -18.71 3.83
N SER A 99 -22.37 -18.57 5.02
CA SER A 99 -23.08 -18.38 6.31
C SER A 99 -23.68 -16.97 6.46
N GLY A 100 -23.27 -16.01 5.65
CA GLY A 100 -23.59 -14.58 5.80
C GLY A 100 -22.60 -13.81 6.68
N GLU A 101 -21.61 -14.47 7.28
CA GLU A 101 -20.53 -13.84 8.03
C GLU A 101 -19.52 -13.22 7.09
N THR A 102 -18.86 -12.14 7.54
CA THR A 102 -17.74 -11.51 6.84
C THR A 102 -16.39 -11.92 7.43
N THR A 103 -15.37 -11.99 6.61
CA THR A 103 -14.00 -12.33 7.01
C THR A 103 -13.01 -11.56 6.14
N PHE A 104 -11.88 -11.16 6.73
CA PHE A 104 -10.72 -10.66 5.97
C PHE A 104 -10.00 -11.86 5.36
N VAL A 105 -9.83 -11.87 4.05
CA VAL A 105 -9.25 -13.01 3.32
C VAL A 105 -7.92 -12.64 2.72
N LYS A 106 -6.88 -13.34 3.19
CA LYS A 106 -5.54 -13.32 2.60
C LYS A 106 -5.48 -14.29 1.41
N PRO A 107 -4.65 -14.02 0.39
CA PRO A 107 -4.46 -14.93 -0.73
C PRO A 107 -3.83 -16.26 -0.28
N LEU A 108 -4.00 -17.31 -1.08
CA LEU A 108 -3.14 -18.47 -1.00
C LEU A 108 -1.74 -18.08 -1.50
N GLU A 109 -0.71 -18.36 -0.73
CA GLU A 109 0.67 -18.22 -1.17
C GLU A 109 1.15 -19.56 -1.77
N GLU A 110 1.50 -19.53 -3.05
CA GLU A 110 2.15 -20.64 -3.74
C GLU A 110 3.58 -20.27 -4.14
N ARG A 111 4.53 -21.15 -3.87
CA ARG A 111 5.90 -21.00 -4.34
C ARG A 111 6.09 -21.67 -5.70
N MET A 112 6.63 -20.92 -6.65
CA MET A 112 6.88 -21.44 -7.99
C MET A 112 8.03 -20.71 -8.68
N SER A 113 8.62 -21.31 -9.72
CA SER A 113 9.65 -20.63 -10.50
C SER A 113 9.08 -19.42 -11.24
N MET A 114 9.92 -18.39 -11.48
CA MET A 114 9.54 -17.21 -12.29
C MET A 114 9.00 -17.62 -13.66
N THR A 115 9.55 -18.67 -14.28
CA THR A 115 9.07 -19.22 -15.56
C THR A 115 7.64 -19.74 -15.44
N THR A 116 7.35 -20.54 -14.41
CA THR A 116 6.01 -21.08 -14.17
C THR A 116 5.00 -19.97 -13.89
N PHE A 117 5.37 -19.03 -13.04
CA PHE A 117 4.54 -17.88 -12.71
C PHE A 117 4.15 -17.08 -13.95
N LEU A 118 5.13 -16.62 -14.73
CA LEU A 118 4.88 -15.80 -15.91
C LEU A 118 4.13 -16.53 -17.01
N SER A 119 4.37 -17.85 -17.16
CA SER A 119 3.62 -18.68 -18.09
C SER A 119 2.14 -18.79 -17.69
N LYS A 120 1.85 -18.98 -16.40
CA LYS A 120 0.47 -19.01 -15.88
C LYS A 120 -0.19 -17.63 -15.97
N LEU A 121 0.55 -16.56 -15.62
CA LEU A 121 0.05 -15.17 -15.60
C LEU A 121 -0.40 -14.71 -17.01
N THR A 122 0.36 -15.08 -18.04
CA THR A 122 0.07 -14.71 -19.44
C THR A 122 -0.88 -15.67 -20.14
N ALA A 123 -1.23 -16.80 -19.50
CA ALA A 123 -2.24 -17.71 -20.03
C ALA A 123 -3.66 -17.13 -19.85
N ASN A 124 -4.54 -17.42 -20.81
CA ASN A 124 -5.94 -17.02 -20.72
C ASN A 124 -6.70 -17.92 -19.73
N GLY A 125 -7.31 -17.33 -18.72
CA GLY A 125 -8.18 -18.03 -17.75
C GLY A 125 -7.42 -18.53 -16.51
N GLY A 126 -8.16 -19.20 -15.63
CA GLY A 126 -7.67 -19.73 -14.34
C GLY A 126 -7.67 -18.70 -13.21
N GLU A 127 -6.92 -18.96 -12.16
CA GLU A 127 -6.79 -18.13 -10.96
C GLU A 127 -6.01 -16.84 -11.25
N ALA A 128 -6.28 -15.78 -10.50
CA ALA A 128 -5.48 -14.56 -10.57
C ALA A 128 -4.18 -14.76 -9.77
N LEU A 129 -3.07 -14.37 -10.37
CA LEU A 129 -1.74 -14.50 -9.81
C LEU A 129 -1.11 -13.12 -9.66
N TYR A 130 -0.48 -12.86 -8.50
CA TYR A 130 0.18 -11.59 -8.25
C TYR A 130 1.45 -11.80 -7.43
N LEU A 131 2.59 -11.33 -7.95
CA LEU A 131 3.81 -11.19 -7.18
C LEU A 131 3.69 -9.87 -6.41
N GLN A 132 3.43 -9.96 -5.10
CA GLN A 132 3.09 -8.83 -4.25
C GLN A 132 3.74 -8.87 -2.86
N SER A 133 4.77 -9.68 -2.63
CA SER A 133 5.44 -9.67 -1.33
C SER A 133 5.94 -8.27 -0.97
N GLN A 134 5.54 -7.77 0.22
CA GLN A 134 5.69 -6.37 0.61
C GLN A 134 6.83 -6.16 1.63
N ASP A 135 7.67 -7.14 1.79
CA ASP A 135 8.74 -7.18 2.80
C ASP A 135 10.09 -6.61 2.31
N GLY A 136 10.09 -5.77 1.27
CA GLY A 136 11.29 -5.33 0.59
C GLY A 136 11.87 -6.46 -0.26
N ASN A 137 11.09 -6.99 -1.19
CA ASN A 137 11.45 -8.16 -1.97
C ASN A 137 12.68 -7.94 -2.89
N ILE A 138 13.07 -6.68 -3.19
CA ILE A 138 14.34 -6.34 -3.85
C ILE A 138 15.36 -5.85 -2.82
N TYR A 139 15.00 -4.88 -1.99
CA TYR A 139 15.84 -4.33 -0.92
C TYR A 139 15.02 -4.16 0.34
N ARG A 140 15.60 -4.54 1.47
CA ARG A 140 15.03 -4.32 2.79
C ARG A 140 16.07 -3.75 3.74
N SER A 141 15.64 -2.92 4.67
CA SER A 141 16.49 -2.34 5.72
C SER A 141 15.84 -2.45 7.09
N GLN A 142 14.73 -3.17 7.20
CA GLN A 142 13.99 -3.28 8.45
C GLN A 142 14.78 -4.12 9.47
N PRO A 143 14.91 -3.64 10.73
CA PRO A 143 15.50 -4.40 11.80
C PRO A 143 14.73 -5.72 12.02
N GLY A 144 15.47 -6.81 12.24
CA GLY A 144 14.88 -8.12 12.55
C GLY A 144 14.60 -9.02 11.34
N MET A 145 14.50 -8.49 10.14
CA MET A 145 14.39 -9.32 8.94
C MET A 145 15.73 -10.01 8.62
N ARG A 146 15.72 -11.33 8.51
CA ARG A 146 16.89 -12.16 8.23
C ARG A 146 16.86 -12.72 6.81
N GLY A 147 18.03 -12.90 6.23
CA GLY A 147 18.21 -13.49 4.90
C GLY A 147 18.19 -12.47 3.75
N GLU A 148 18.53 -12.95 2.58
CA GLU A 148 18.50 -12.16 1.35
C GLU A 148 17.04 -11.92 0.90
N PRO A 149 16.75 -10.73 0.33
CA PRO A 149 15.46 -10.49 -0.32
C PRO A 149 15.19 -11.52 -1.42
N GLU A 150 13.94 -11.90 -1.59
CA GLU A 150 13.51 -12.92 -2.55
C GLU A 150 13.93 -12.58 -3.99
N LEU A 151 13.89 -11.31 -4.35
CA LEU A 151 14.26 -10.77 -5.66
C LEU A 151 15.61 -10.01 -5.62
N ALA A 152 16.56 -10.42 -4.76
CA ALA A 152 17.86 -9.77 -4.65
C ALA A 152 18.61 -9.72 -6.00
N SER A 153 18.35 -10.66 -6.92
CA SER A 153 18.91 -10.63 -8.26
C SER A 153 18.58 -9.35 -9.06
N PHE A 154 17.45 -8.69 -8.74
CA PHE A 154 17.06 -7.43 -9.39
C PHE A 154 17.85 -6.21 -8.90
N GLN A 155 18.62 -6.34 -7.82
CA GLN A 155 19.53 -5.30 -7.32
C GLN A 155 20.60 -4.88 -8.34
N GLN A 156 20.91 -5.74 -9.31
CA GLN A 156 21.84 -5.41 -10.40
C GLN A 156 21.26 -4.41 -11.42
N VAL A 157 19.93 -4.22 -11.45
CA VAL A 157 19.24 -3.39 -12.45
C VAL A 157 18.37 -2.31 -11.85
N VAL A 158 17.87 -2.47 -10.61
CA VAL A 158 17.05 -1.51 -9.88
C VAL A 158 17.93 -0.75 -8.90
N GLU A 159 17.82 0.58 -8.87
CA GLU A 159 18.54 1.39 -7.88
C GLU A 159 18.08 1.08 -6.46
N ARG A 160 19.01 1.21 -5.50
CA ARG A 160 18.72 1.00 -4.07
C ARG A 160 17.77 2.06 -3.54
N ASP A 161 17.79 3.26 -4.14
CA ASP A 161 17.13 4.42 -3.58
C ASP A 161 16.74 5.43 -4.66
N VAL A 162 15.75 6.26 -4.37
CA VAL A 162 15.38 7.42 -5.17
C VAL A 162 16.16 8.63 -4.63
N ALA A 163 17.19 9.05 -5.34
CA ALA A 163 18.17 10.03 -4.83
C ALA A 163 17.51 11.32 -4.30
N TRP A 164 16.58 11.92 -5.06
CA TRP A 164 15.91 13.15 -4.64
C TRP A 164 14.99 12.96 -3.43
N MET A 165 14.43 11.75 -3.23
CA MET A 165 13.60 11.43 -2.07
C MET A 165 14.47 11.14 -0.85
N ARG A 166 15.51 10.32 -0.99
CA ARG A 166 16.50 10.06 0.06
C ARG A 166 17.09 11.37 0.61
N ASP A 167 17.50 12.28 -0.29
CA ASP A 167 18.13 13.53 0.12
C ASP A 167 17.11 14.50 0.76
N ALA A 168 15.82 14.43 0.38
CA ALA A 168 14.74 15.18 1.02
C ALA A 168 14.39 14.64 2.41
N MET A 169 14.34 13.31 2.55
CA MET A 169 13.99 12.63 3.81
C MET A 169 15.16 12.51 4.78
N GLY A 170 16.41 12.64 4.28
CA GLY A 170 17.60 12.36 5.08
C GLY A 170 17.78 10.88 5.43
N SER A 171 17.02 9.98 4.82
CA SER A 171 17.04 8.53 5.08
C SER A 171 16.85 7.74 3.80
N THR A 172 17.28 6.47 3.81
CA THR A 172 17.09 5.53 2.68
C THR A 172 15.73 4.88 2.74
N ALA A 173 15.25 4.36 1.59
CA ALA A 173 14.03 3.55 1.55
C ALA A 173 14.17 2.33 2.49
N VAL A 174 13.14 2.07 3.29
CA VAL A 174 13.11 0.91 4.19
C VAL A 174 12.78 -0.37 3.45
N ALA A 175 11.99 -0.26 2.37
CA ALA A 175 11.64 -1.37 1.50
C ALA A 175 11.59 -0.92 0.04
N VAL A 176 12.05 -1.80 -0.87
CA VAL A 176 11.90 -1.65 -2.32
C VAL A 176 11.28 -2.93 -2.84
N ASN A 177 10.10 -2.81 -3.48
CA ASN A 177 9.35 -3.97 -3.93
C ASN A 177 9.11 -3.92 -5.45
N LEU A 178 9.20 -5.09 -6.07
CA LEU A 178 8.74 -5.35 -7.43
C LEU A 178 7.34 -6.00 -7.37
N TRP A 179 6.46 -5.52 -8.22
CA TRP A 179 5.09 -5.97 -8.37
C TRP A 179 4.88 -6.47 -9.78
N ILE A 180 4.40 -7.71 -9.95
CA ILE A 180 4.11 -8.28 -11.28
C ILE A 180 2.73 -8.93 -11.24
N GLY A 181 1.82 -8.46 -12.09
CA GLY A 181 0.47 -8.98 -12.25
C GLY A 181 -0.10 -8.70 -13.64
N ASN A 182 -1.42 -8.77 -13.74
CA ASN A 182 -2.19 -8.40 -14.93
C ASN A 182 -3.55 -7.81 -14.52
N SER A 183 -4.44 -7.51 -15.46
CA SER A 183 -5.76 -6.92 -15.23
C SER A 183 -6.70 -7.72 -14.31
N ARG A 184 -6.34 -8.96 -13.98
CA ARG A 184 -7.13 -9.82 -13.08
C ARG A 184 -6.92 -9.53 -11.61
N SER A 185 -5.87 -8.80 -11.24
CA SER A 185 -5.56 -8.47 -9.84
C SER A 185 -5.91 -7.02 -9.54
N THR A 186 -6.62 -6.83 -8.45
CA THR A 186 -6.98 -5.53 -7.88
C THR A 186 -6.60 -5.51 -6.39
N THR A 187 -5.89 -4.49 -5.95
CA THR A 187 -5.64 -4.25 -4.52
C THR A 187 -6.77 -3.40 -3.97
N SER A 188 -7.44 -3.86 -2.93
CA SER A 188 -8.58 -3.19 -2.29
C SER A 188 -8.17 -1.89 -1.57
N PHE A 189 -9.14 -1.08 -1.09
CA PHE A 189 -8.83 0.14 -0.36
C PHE A 189 -8.08 -0.15 0.93
N HIS A 190 -6.88 0.43 1.04
CA HIS A 190 -6.03 0.43 2.22
C HIS A 190 -5.20 1.72 2.25
N HIS A 191 -4.44 1.95 3.30
CA HIS A 191 -3.45 3.02 3.37
C HIS A 191 -2.18 2.47 4.01
N ASP A 192 -1.04 3.05 3.63
CA ASP A 192 0.26 2.72 4.16
C ASP A 192 0.83 3.90 4.96
N PRO A 193 1.58 3.65 6.04
CA PRO A 193 2.21 4.70 6.85
C PRO A 193 3.52 5.22 6.23
N TYR A 194 3.76 4.96 4.96
CA TYR A 194 5.01 5.29 4.26
C TYR A 194 4.82 6.40 3.23
N GLU A 195 5.82 7.26 3.10
CA GLU A 195 5.99 8.08 1.91
C GLU A 195 6.40 7.15 0.76
N ASN A 196 5.61 7.08 -0.30
CA ASN A 196 5.74 6.06 -1.34
C ASN A 196 6.10 6.69 -2.70
N VAL A 197 7.16 6.19 -3.33
CA VAL A 197 7.51 6.50 -4.73
C VAL A 197 7.26 5.24 -5.56
N TYR A 198 6.25 5.28 -6.42
CA TYR A 198 5.75 4.15 -7.20
C TYR A 198 5.98 4.40 -8.70
N HIS A 199 6.73 3.53 -9.37
CA HIS A 199 7.11 3.67 -10.78
C HIS A 199 6.61 2.49 -11.62
N VAL A 200 6.00 2.78 -12.77
CA VAL A 200 5.47 1.77 -13.69
C VAL A 200 6.54 1.40 -14.73
N LEU A 201 6.92 0.11 -14.75
CA LEU A 201 7.88 -0.45 -15.70
C LEU A 201 7.19 -1.02 -16.96
N SER A 202 5.97 -1.52 -16.83
CA SER A 202 5.18 -2.08 -17.94
C SER A 202 3.70 -2.06 -17.65
N GLY A 203 2.87 -1.84 -18.65
CA GLY A 203 1.42 -1.78 -18.52
C GLY A 203 0.93 -0.46 -17.93
N VAL A 204 -0.25 -0.51 -17.32
CA VAL A 204 -0.92 0.65 -16.71
C VAL A 204 -1.31 0.33 -15.28
N LYS A 205 -1.16 1.28 -14.38
CA LYS A 205 -1.67 1.22 -13.01
C LYS A 205 -2.64 2.37 -12.77
N ARG A 206 -3.84 2.05 -12.31
CA ARG A 206 -4.88 3.01 -12.00
C ARG A 206 -5.12 3.07 -10.51
N PHE A 207 -4.84 4.23 -9.91
CA PHE A 207 -5.06 4.51 -8.51
C PHE A 207 -6.36 5.28 -8.31
N THR A 208 -7.19 4.81 -7.38
CA THR A 208 -8.30 5.58 -6.81
C THR A 208 -7.85 6.04 -5.44
N LEU A 209 -7.63 7.34 -5.27
CA LEU A 209 -7.01 7.93 -4.08
C LEU A 209 -8.02 8.73 -3.26
N LEU A 210 -7.99 8.54 -1.94
CA LEU A 210 -8.72 9.36 -0.96
C LEU A 210 -7.73 9.87 0.07
N SER A 211 -7.92 11.09 0.50
CA SER A 211 -7.11 11.66 1.58
C SER A 211 -7.42 11.02 2.93
N PRO A 212 -6.54 11.19 3.94
CA PRO A 212 -6.84 10.74 5.31
C PRO A 212 -8.12 11.34 5.90
N VAL A 213 -8.50 12.56 5.48
CA VAL A 213 -9.77 13.18 5.90
C VAL A 213 -10.97 12.46 5.28
N GLU A 214 -10.90 12.14 4.00
CA GLU A 214 -11.95 11.37 3.30
C GLU A 214 -12.04 9.93 3.80
N GLY A 215 -10.96 9.40 4.38
CA GLY A 215 -10.94 8.11 5.08
C GLY A 215 -11.96 8.02 6.23
N LEU A 216 -12.39 9.16 6.80
CA LEU A 216 -13.48 9.20 7.78
C LEU A 216 -14.87 8.82 7.20
N CYS A 217 -14.97 8.74 5.87
CA CYS A 217 -16.18 8.29 5.18
C CYS A 217 -16.10 6.81 4.76
N LEU A 218 -14.94 6.17 4.92
CA LEU A 218 -14.79 4.74 4.65
C LEU A 218 -15.30 3.92 5.82
N GLU A 219 -16.00 2.83 5.51
CA GLU A 219 -16.47 1.90 6.52
C GLU A 219 -15.44 0.79 6.70
N GLN A 220 -14.65 0.90 7.78
CA GLN A 220 -13.74 -0.14 8.24
C GLN A 220 -14.40 -0.92 9.37
N HIS A 221 -14.37 -2.24 9.28
CA HIS A 221 -14.82 -3.11 10.35
C HIS A 221 -13.74 -4.11 10.70
N PHE A 222 -13.61 -4.45 11.97
CA PHE A 222 -12.73 -5.52 12.41
C PHE A 222 -13.28 -6.85 11.90
N GLN A 223 -12.50 -7.52 11.07
CA GLN A 223 -12.84 -8.78 10.44
C GLN A 223 -11.93 -9.89 10.99
N PRO A 224 -12.48 -11.04 11.35
CA PRO A 224 -11.63 -12.18 11.68
C PRO A 224 -10.85 -12.62 10.43
N PRO A 225 -9.54 -12.89 10.55
CA PRO A 225 -8.72 -13.27 9.39
C PRO A 225 -8.97 -14.70 8.94
N SER A 226 -8.85 -14.90 7.65
CA SER A 226 -8.86 -16.19 6.95
C SER A 226 -7.80 -16.18 5.86
N THR A 227 -7.31 -17.33 5.50
CA THR A 227 -6.39 -17.52 4.36
C THR A 227 -7.05 -18.42 3.32
N LEU A 228 -6.88 -18.10 2.04
CA LEU A 228 -7.34 -19.02 0.98
C LEU A 228 -6.52 -20.30 1.03
N VAL A 229 -7.21 -21.42 0.99
CA VAL A 229 -6.61 -22.75 0.90
C VAL A 229 -7.22 -23.51 -0.27
N ARG A 230 -6.50 -24.50 -0.78
CA ARG A 230 -6.98 -25.35 -1.86
C ARG A 230 -7.77 -26.53 -1.29
N GLY A 231 -9.07 -26.56 -1.60
CA GLY A 231 -9.95 -27.65 -1.21
C GLY A 231 -9.63 -28.98 -1.92
N VAL A 232 -10.31 -30.03 -1.52
CA VAL A 232 -10.14 -31.39 -2.11
C VAL A 232 -10.59 -31.46 -3.57
N ASP A 233 -11.46 -30.57 -3.99
CA ASP A 233 -11.93 -30.38 -5.37
C ASP A 233 -11.01 -29.53 -6.22
N GLY A 234 -9.97 -28.93 -5.60
CA GLY A 234 -8.99 -28.04 -6.23
C GLY A 234 -9.40 -26.58 -6.23
N GLU A 235 -10.63 -26.24 -5.81
CA GLU A 235 -11.10 -24.86 -5.73
C GLU A 235 -10.55 -24.14 -4.49
N LEU A 236 -10.39 -22.80 -4.58
CA LEU A 236 -9.94 -21.97 -3.47
C LEU A 236 -11.11 -21.67 -2.53
N GLN A 237 -10.89 -21.81 -1.25
CA GLN A 237 -11.87 -21.50 -0.22
C GLN A 237 -11.22 -20.83 0.99
N PRO A 238 -11.90 -19.86 1.64
CA PRO A 238 -11.39 -19.25 2.86
C PRO A 238 -11.40 -20.24 4.02
N GLU A 239 -10.27 -20.40 4.68
CA GLU A 239 -10.14 -21.13 5.95
C GLU A 239 -9.74 -20.15 7.04
N ARG A 240 -10.40 -20.22 8.21
CA ARG A 240 -10.09 -19.36 9.35
C ARG A 240 -8.65 -19.56 9.80
N ASP A 241 -7.95 -18.48 10.05
CA ASP A 241 -6.61 -18.54 10.61
C ASP A 241 -6.67 -19.18 12.02
N PRO A 242 -5.63 -19.94 12.41
CA PRO A 242 -5.58 -20.57 13.72
C PRO A 242 -5.51 -19.52 14.84
N GLU A 243 -6.16 -19.82 15.97
CA GLU A 243 -6.09 -18.97 17.15
C GLU A 243 -4.70 -19.05 17.87
N PRO A 244 -4.20 -17.96 18.45
CA PRO A 244 -4.80 -16.63 18.55
C PRO A 244 -4.67 -15.84 17.24
N ALA A 245 -5.81 -15.39 16.68
CA ALA A 245 -5.85 -14.57 15.48
C ALA A 245 -6.47 -13.21 15.79
N HIS A 246 -5.72 -12.14 15.56
CA HIS A 246 -6.21 -10.78 15.80
C HIS A 246 -7.12 -10.32 14.65
N PRO A 247 -8.31 -9.75 14.94
CA PRO A 247 -9.18 -9.19 13.93
C PRO A 247 -8.48 -8.06 13.15
N VAL A 248 -8.64 -8.06 11.84
CA VAL A 248 -8.03 -7.08 10.93
C VAL A 248 -9.05 -6.00 10.57
N PRO A 249 -8.75 -4.71 10.80
CA PRO A 249 -9.61 -3.63 10.36
C PRO A 249 -9.49 -3.45 8.84
N TRP A 250 -10.59 -3.60 8.11
CA TRP A 250 -10.54 -3.50 6.65
C TRP A 250 -11.80 -2.88 6.05
N VAL A 251 -11.63 -2.21 4.89
CA VAL A 251 -12.73 -1.64 4.10
C VAL A 251 -13.30 -2.72 3.18
N GLN A 252 -14.60 -2.98 3.29
CA GLN A 252 -15.26 -3.98 2.46
C GLN A 252 -15.55 -3.48 1.04
N SER A 253 -15.91 -2.20 0.89
CA SER A 253 -16.32 -1.64 -0.40
C SER A 253 -15.12 -1.38 -1.31
N LEU A 254 -15.22 -1.78 -2.56
CA LEU A 254 -14.29 -1.41 -3.64
C LEU A 254 -14.69 -0.10 -4.35
N VAL A 255 -15.84 0.47 -3.99
CA VAL A 255 -16.35 1.70 -4.58
C VAL A 255 -16.28 2.80 -3.52
N PRO A 256 -15.70 3.97 -3.87
CA PRO A 256 -15.67 5.10 -2.94
C PRO A 256 -17.09 5.52 -2.52
N PRO A 257 -17.29 5.96 -1.27
CA PRO A 257 -18.55 6.56 -0.84
C PRO A 257 -18.94 7.75 -1.73
N ARG A 258 -20.23 8.06 -1.82
CA ARG A 258 -20.73 9.16 -2.67
C ARG A 258 -20.35 10.55 -2.15
N GLU A 259 -20.04 10.64 -0.87
CA GLU A 259 -19.70 11.86 -0.14
C GLU A 259 -18.27 12.33 -0.42
N VAL A 260 -17.39 11.46 -0.94
CA VAL A 260 -15.99 11.79 -1.21
C VAL A 260 -15.74 12.13 -2.68
N ARG A 261 -14.60 12.79 -2.92
CA ARG A 261 -14.15 13.22 -4.26
C ARG A 261 -12.82 12.55 -4.60
N PRO A 262 -12.81 11.28 -5.00
CA PRO A 262 -11.57 10.56 -5.22
C PRO A 262 -10.74 11.19 -6.34
N ILE A 263 -9.44 11.24 -6.13
CA ILE A 263 -8.47 11.57 -7.18
C ILE A 263 -8.14 10.28 -7.94
N ILE A 264 -8.45 10.26 -9.24
CA ILE A 264 -8.09 9.14 -10.11
C ILE A 264 -6.78 9.47 -10.80
N VAL A 265 -5.80 8.58 -10.63
CA VAL A 265 -4.48 8.68 -11.26
C VAL A 265 -4.26 7.44 -12.11
N GLU A 266 -4.04 7.66 -13.40
CA GLU A 266 -3.63 6.62 -14.32
C GLU A 266 -2.15 6.82 -14.65
N LEU A 267 -1.34 5.80 -14.40
CA LEU A 267 0.10 5.79 -14.63
C LEU A 267 0.40 4.85 -15.78
N GLU A 268 0.95 5.39 -16.83
CA GLU A 268 1.49 4.62 -17.96
C GLU A 268 2.94 4.21 -17.69
N GLU A 269 3.47 3.35 -18.53
CA GLU A 269 4.87 2.95 -18.51
C GLU A 269 5.81 4.17 -18.54
N GLY A 270 6.72 4.26 -17.56
CA GLY A 270 7.64 5.37 -17.36
C GLY A 270 7.12 6.47 -16.44
N ASP A 271 5.84 6.45 -16.05
CA ASP A 271 5.30 7.39 -15.07
C ASP A 271 5.67 6.96 -13.64
N THR A 272 5.86 7.95 -12.78
CA THR A 272 6.12 7.77 -11.35
C THR A 272 5.06 8.53 -10.54
N LEU A 273 4.51 7.89 -9.53
CA LEU A 273 3.64 8.53 -8.55
C LEU A 273 4.39 8.72 -7.23
N TYR A 274 4.44 9.93 -6.72
CA TYR A 274 4.62 10.17 -5.29
C TYR A 274 3.25 10.08 -4.62
N LEU A 275 3.06 9.09 -3.75
CA LEU A 275 1.87 8.87 -2.94
C LEU A 275 2.23 9.15 -1.47
N PRO A 276 1.64 10.21 -0.87
CA PRO A 276 1.96 10.54 0.52
C PRO A 276 1.47 9.49 1.51
N ALA A 277 2.14 9.37 2.65
CA ALA A 277 1.73 8.51 3.75
C ALA A 277 0.27 8.75 4.16
N ASP A 278 -0.40 7.68 4.58
CA ASP A 278 -1.78 7.62 5.05
C ASP A 278 -2.86 7.93 3.99
N TRP A 279 -2.50 8.12 2.73
CA TRP A 279 -3.48 8.24 1.66
C TRP A 279 -4.10 6.88 1.36
N TRP A 280 -5.43 6.82 1.45
CA TRP A 280 -6.20 5.67 1.05
C TRP A 280 -6.11 5.44 -0.44
N HIS A 281 -5.88 4.20 -0.83
CA HIS A 281 -5.76 3.88 -2.25
C HIS A 281 -6.27 2.47 -2.56
N LYS A 282 -6.92 2.38 -3.72
CA LYS A 282 -7.25 1.15 -4.44
C LYS A 282 -6.44 1.14 -5.72
N VAL A 283 -5.88 -0.01 -6.11
CA VAL A 283 -5.05 -0.12 -7.32
C VAL A 283 -5.62 -1.17 -8.26
N GLU A 284 -5.97 -0.73 -9.45
CA GLU A 284 -6.32 -1.57 -10.59
C GLU A 284 -5.18 -1.52 -11.60
N GLN A 285 -5.10 -2.50 -12.49
CA GLN A 285 -4.00 -2.56 -13.45
C GLN A 285 -4.45 -3.13 -14.79
N GLU A 286 -3.73 -2.75 -15.85
CA GLU A 286 -3.90 -3.30 -17.19
C GLU A 286 -2.53 -3.75 -17.70
N GLU A 287 -2.48 -4.95 -18.28
CA GLU A 287 -1.25 -5.47 -18.85
C GLU A 287 -0.85 -4.72 -20.12
N GLY A 288 0.45 -4.50 -20.30
CA GLY A 288 1.05 -4.05 -21.55
C GLY A 288 1.11 -5.16 -22.61
N SER A 289 1.78 -4.87 -23.71
CA SER A 289 1.87 -5.77 -24.88
C SER A 289 2.48 -7.15 -24.57
N GLY A 290 3.21 -7.28 -23.46
CA GLY A 290 3.79 -8.56 -23.00
C GLY A 290 2.89 -9.37 -22.05
N GLY A 291 1.66 -8.93 -21.81
CA GLY A 291 0.73 -9.59 -20.88
C GLY A 291 1.05 -9.34 -19.41
N LEU A 292 1.85 -8.32 -19.09
CA LEU A 292 2.31 -7.99 -17.75
C LEU A 292 1.99 -6.54 -17.37
N ALA A 293 1.58 -6.33 -16.13
CA ALA A 293 1.58 -5.04 -15.46
C ALA A 293 2.65 -5.07 -14.36
N VAL A 294 3.67 -4.24 -14.48
CA VAL A 294 4.86 -4.29 -13.61
C VAL A 294 5.17 -2.92 -13.05
N ALA A 295 5.48 -2.88 -11.77
CA ALA A 295 5.92 -1.66 -11.10
C ALA A 295 6.97 -1.94 -10.04
N VAL A 296 7.74 -0.91 -9.69
CA VAL A 296 8.66 -0.87 -8.55
C VAL A 296 8.24 0.25 -7.63
N ASN A 297 8.19 0.01 -6.33
CA ASN A 297 7.96 1.06 -5.35
C ASN A 297 9.05 1.12 -4.29
N TYR A 298 9.17 2.30 -3.69
CA TYR A 298 10.10 2.65 -2.63
C TYR A 298 9.32 3.22 -1.46
N TRP A 299 9.43 2.59 -0.31
CA TRP A 299 8.81 3.06 0.93
C TRP A 299 9.84 3.73 1.83
N TYR A 300 9.50 4.92 2.29
CA TYR A 300 10.29 5.69 3.26
C TYR A 300 9.47 5.88 4.53
N THR A 301 10.10 5.72 5.68
CA THR A 301 9.44 5.97 6.96
C THR A 301 8.94 7.41 7.01
N SER A 302 7.63 7.60 7.21
CA SER A 302 7.05 8.92 7.33
C SER A 302 7.35 9.51 8.70
N GLU A 303 7.72 10.80 8.73
CA GLU A 303 7.81 11.53 9.99
C GLU A 303 6.41 11.83 10.53
N LEU A 304 6.11 11.33 11.72
CA LEU A 304 4.87 11.64 12.41
C LEU A 304 4.84 13.14 12.76
N ARG A 305 3.77 13.82 12.31
CA ARG A 305 3.48 15.21 12.72
C ARG A 305 2.49 15.17 13.88
N PRO A 306 2.93 15.45 15.13
CA PRO A 306 2.09 15.27 16.31
C PRO A 306 0.73 15.98 16.23
N GLU A 307 0.71 17.20 15.69
CA GLU A 307 -0.53 17.97 15.53
C GLU A 307 -1.48 17.34 14.49
N ARG A 308 -0.97 16.85 13.36
CA ARG A 308 -1.78 16.16 12.33
C ARG A 308 -2.35 14.86 12.90
N TYR A 309 -1.52 14.07 13.56
CA TYR A 309 -1.92 12.84 14.19
C TYR A 309 -3.03 13.06 15.24
N ALA A 310 -2.82 14.03 16.16
CA ALA A 310 -3.78 14.34 17.21
C ALA A 310 -5.12 14.84 16.62
N LEU A 311 -5.09 15.68 15.58
CA LEU A 311 -6.29 16.19 14.92
C LEU A 311 -7.05 15.08 14.18
N LEU A 312 -6.36 14.17 13.51
CA LEU A 312 -7.00 13.04 12.83
C LEU A 312 -7.68 12.11 13.86
N ARG A 313 -6.99 11.74 14.93
CA ARG A 313 -7.57 10.95 16.02
C ARG A 313 -8.77 11.65 16.68
N PHE A 314 -8.69 12.96 16.87
CA PHE A 314 -9.83 13.73 17.34
C PHE A 314 -11.02 13.64 16.38
N ALA A 315 -10.80 13.81 15.09
CA ALA A 315 -11.83 13.69 14.07
C ALA A 315 -12.46 12.28 14.04
N GLN A 316 -11.64 11.22 14.18
CA GLN A 316 -12.13 9.83 14.32
C GLN A 316 -13.03 9.66 15.52
N ARG A 317 -12.65 10.17 16.71
CA ARG A 317 -13.51 10.12 17.92
C ARG A 317 -14.82 10.88 17.73
N VAL A 318 -14.78 12.04 17.06
CA VAL A 318 -15.99 12.81 16.73
C VAL A 318 -16.89 12.03 15.78
N ALA A 319 -16.35 11.43 14.74
CA ALA A 319 -17.07 10.63 13.76
C ALA A 319 -17.79 9.44 14.43
N ARG A 320 -17.08 8.69 15.28
CA ARG A 320 -17.69 7.61 16.07
C ARG A 320 -18.80 8.12 17.00
N SER A 321 -18.59 9.25 17.68
CA SER A 321 -19.60 9.87 18.55
C SER A 321 -20.82 10.34 17.77
N ALA A 322 -20.65 10.71 16.50
CA ALA A 322 -21.74 11.02 15.57
C ALA A 322 -22.50 9.77 15.11
N GLY A 323 -21.94 8.59 15.26
CA GLY A 323 -22.55 7.30 14.90
C GLY A 323 -21.99 6.64 13.67
N ARG A 324 -20.85 7.10 13.17
CA ARG A 324 -20.09 6.43 12.08
C ARG A 324 -19.34 5.24 12.67
N GLU A 325 -20.01 4.10 12.78
CA GLU A 325 -19.47 2.89 13.42
C GLU A 325 -18.32 2.28 12.62
N GLY A 326 -18.27 2.50 11.31
CA GLY A 326 -17.19 2.05 10.43
C GLY A 326 -15.89 2.87 10.50
N VAL A 327 -15.86 3.96 11.28
CA VAL A 327 -14.60 4.65 11.57
C VAL A 327 -13.89 3.91 12.71
N LEU A 328 -12.64 3.51 12.49
CA LEU A 328 -11.86 2.80 13.51
C LEU A 328 -11.80 3.59 14.81
N ASP A 329 -11.95 2.87 15.91
CA ASP A 329 -11.72 3.44 17.24
C ASP A 329 -10.21 3.68 17.41
N PRO A 330 -9.77 4.93 17.51
CA PRO A 330 -8.36 5.19 17.71
C PRO A 330 -7.84 4.69 19.06
N ASP A 331 -8.72 4.35 19.99
CA ASP A 331 -8.39 3.83 21.31
C ASP A 331 -8.58 2.29 21.40
N ALA A 332 -9.08 1.62 20.33
CA ALA A 332 -9.17 0.17 20.27
C ALA A 332 -7.76 -0.44 20.24
N GLY A 333 -7.49 -1.35 21.15
CA GLY A 333 -6.17 -2.00 21.28
C GLY A 333 -5.25 -1.36 22.32
N MET A 334 -5.68 -0.29 23.01
CA MET A 334 -4.94 0.28 24.14
C MET A 334 -5.33 -0.33 25.51
N ASP A 335 -6.11 -1.42 25.50
CA ASP A 335 -6.43 -2.14 26.72
C ASP A 335 -5.22 -2.94 27.27
N ASP A 336 -4.77 -2.49 28.27
CA ASP A 336 -3.86 -2.61 29.42
C ASP A 336 -3.13 -3.93 29.71
N ASP A 337 -2.84 -4.87 28.81
CA ASP A 337 -2.02 -6.02 29.24
C ASP A 337 -1.15 -6.70 28.16
N SER A 338 -0.88 -6.07 27.03
CA SER A 338 0.14 -6.55 26.10
C SER A 338 1.09 -5.42 25.74
N GLY A 339 2.35 -5.56 26.13
CA GLY A 339 3.42 -4.59 25.89
C GLY A 339 3.85 -4.43 24.44
N ASP A 340 2.95 -4.61 23.48
CA ASP A 340 3.22 -4.50 22.04
C ASP A 340 2.09 -3.72 21.34
N ILE A 341 2.05 -2.40 21.61
CA ILE A 341 1.17 -1.46 20.88
C ILE A 341 1.60 -1.33 19.39
N ASP A 342 2.80 -1.78 19.06
CA ASP A 342 3.41 -1.63 17.74
C ASP A 342 2.85 -2.61 16.67
N ASP A 343 2.25 -3.73 17.08
CA ASP A 343 1.81 -4.78 16.14
C ASP A 343 0.42 -4.56 15.51
N VAL A 344 -0.43 -3.70 16.05
CA VAL A 344 -1.82 -3.55 15.57
C VAL A 344 -1.97 -2.43 14.52
N MET A 345 -1.08 -1.43 14.53
CA MET A 345 -1.07 -0.35 13.53
C MET A 345 -0.01 -0.50 12.45
N PHE A 346 0.96 -1.35 12.69
CA PHE A 346 2.10 -1.58 11.82
C PHE A 346 2.27 -3.09 11.68
N SER A 347 1.47 -3.71 10.85
CA SER A 347 1.81 -5.04 10.36
C SER A 347 3.04 -4.89 9.47
N ASP A 348 4.11 -4.53 10.06
CA ASP A 348 5.51 -4.82 9.83
C ASP A 348 6.42 -3.64 10.23
N GLY A 349 7.38 -3.90 11.12
CA GLY A 349 8.54 -3.03 11.36
C GLY A 349 8.60 -2.33 12.71
N SER A 350 8.98 -3.11 13.74
CA SER A 350 9.37 -2.62 15.07
C SER A 350 10.38 -1.47 14.99
N VAL A 351 9.98 -0.27 15.40
CA VAL A 351 10.92 0.74 15.87
C VAL A 351 11.19 0.43 17.35
N THR A 352 12.34 -0.16 17.64
CA THR A 352 12.80 -0.28 19.04
C THR A 352 13.15 1.11 19.56
N SER A 353 12.63 1.43 20.75
CA SER A 353 12.76 2.70 21.47
C SER A 353 14.14 2.95 22.08
N ASP A 354 15.23 2.54 21.44
CA ASP A 354 16.59 2.66 21.98
C ASP A 354 17.43 3.80 21.40
N ASP A 355 16.86 4.61 20.50
CA ASP A 355 17.47 5.89 20.13
C ASP A 355 16.90 6.99 21.03
N GLU A 356 17.56 7.24 22.17
CA GLU A 356 17.31 8.41 23.01
C GLU A 356 17.48 9.68 22.14
N TRP A 357 16.36 10.34 21.86
CA TRP A 357 16.35 11.65 21.23
C TRP A 357 17.06 12.66 22.12
N ASP A 358 18.26 13.11 21.73
CA ASP A 358 19.02 14.15 22.42
C ASP A 358 18.73 15.54 21.77
N PRO A 359 17.98 16.42 22.45
CA PRO A 359 17.68 17.76 21.94
C PRO A 359 18.92 18.67 21.79
N SER A 360 20.08 18.27 22.30
CA SER A 360 21.28 19.11 22.31
C SER A 360 22.06 19.11 20.98
N GLU A 361 21.74 18.24 20.03
CA GLU A 361 22.43 18.17 18.73
C GLU A 361 21.96 19.22 17.68
N TRP A 362 20.87 19.94 17.93
CA TRP A 362 20.31 20.95 17.00
C TRP A 362 20.78 22.39 17.25
N GLY A 363 21.90 22.58 17.94
CA GLY A 363 22.40 23.91 18.35
C GLY A 363 23.85 24.21 17.97
N ARG A 364 24.36 23.77 16.81
CA ARG A 364 25.67 24.27 16.31
C ARG A 364 25.66 24.49 14.80
#